data_e12df92d7624ed9b411bf57dd31c2c93
#
_entry.id   e12df92d7624ed9b411bf57dd31c2c93
#
_cell.length_a   1.000
_cell.length_b   1.000
_cell.length_c   1.000
_cell.angle_alpha   90.00
_cell.angle_beta   90.00
_cell.angle_gamma   90.00
#
_symmetry.space_group_name_H-M   'P 1'
#
loop_
_entity.id
_entity.type
_entity.pdbx_description
1 polymer ?
#
loop_
_entity_poly.entity_id
_entity_poly.type
_entity_poly.pdbx_seq_one_letter_code
_entity_poly.pdbx_strand_id
1 'polypeptide(L)'
;MTTKTRSAPAVPMFRRLMVANRGEVAVRIARACDLLGITPVFAVSAADRDAPYTRGRESVCIGAARSPQSYLNMQAIVQAARQRECTALHPGWGFLSENPVFAALCEAHGVTFIGPSPRAMHLMGKKTPAKQAMRAAGLQLIPGSDGILADVDEARAVGGRTGYPVLLKAESGGGGRGMRIARGPDEV
;
A
#
# COMPACT_ATOMS: atom_id res chain seq x y z
N MET A 1 8.72 -38.30 20.90
CA MET A 1 9.42 -37.25 20.15
C MET A 1 9.06 -37.39 18.67
N THR A 2 8.07 -36.65 18.18
CA THR A 2 7.64 -36.70 16.77
C THR A 2 8.48 -35.71 15.99
N THR A 3 9.41 -36.21 15.21
CA THR A 3 10.20 -35.44 14.24
C THR A 3 9.27 -34.86 13.17
N LYS A 4 9.01 -33.55 13.25
CA LYS A 4 8.36 -32.80 12.16
C LYS A 4 9.28 -32.87 10.93
N THR A 5 8.94 -33.72 9.97
CA THR A 5 9.53 -33.72 8.63
C THR A 5 9.33 -32.32 8.02
N ARG A 6 10.42 -31.57 7.85
CA ARG A 6 10.39 -30.33 7.06
C ARG A 6 10.08 -30.73 5.62
N SER A 7 8.88 -30.42 5.16
CA SER A 7 8.55 -30.52 3.73
C SER A 7 9.58 -29.74 2.91
N ALA A 8 10.01 -30.30 1.78
CA ALA A 8 10.86 -29.58 0.85
C ALA A 8 10.23 -28.21 0.52
N PRO A 9 11.02 -27.14 0.42
CA PRO A 9 10.47 -25.84 0.10
C PRO A 9 9.72 -25.91 -1.22
N ALA A 10 8.45 -25.51 -1.23
CA ALA A 10 7.66 -25.39 -2.45
C ALA A 10 8.44 -24.50 -3.44
N VAL A 11 8.46 -24.88 -4.72
CA VAL A 11 9.08 -24.05 -5.76
C VAL A 11 8.41 -22.67 -5.70
N PRO A 12 9.17 -21.58 -5.52
CA PRO A 12 8.57 -20.26 -5.38
C PRO A 12 7.82 -19.89 -6.65
N MET A 13 6.64 -19.27 -6.50
CA MET A 13 5.76 -18.82 -7.60
C MET A 13 6.49 -17.88 -8.57
N PHE A 14 7.49 -17.16 -8.09
CA PHE A 14 8.39 -16.30 -8.86
C PHE A 14 9.81 -16.38 -8.30
N ARG A 15 10.81 -16.27 -9.18
CA ARG A 15 12.23 -16.39 -8.79
C ARG A 15 12.87 -15.05 -8.43
N ARG A 16 12.42 -13.96 -9.06
CA ARG A 16 12.97 -12.61 -8.91
C ARG A 16 11.86 -11.64 -8.59
N LEU A 17 12.11 -10.78 -7.62
CA LEU A 17 11.13 -9.81 -7.11
C LEU A 17 11.74 -8.42 -7.05
N MET A 18 11.08 -7.44 -7.69
CA MET A 18 11.42 -6.03 -7.54
C MET A 18 10.93 -5.49 -6.19
N VAL A 19 11.84 -4.99 -5.38
CA VAL A 19 11.52 -4.29 -4.11
C VAL A 19 11.36 -2.81 -4.42
N ALA A 20 10.11 -2.36 -4.56
CA ALA A 20 9.77 -0.98 -4.91
C ALA A 20 9.58 -0.11 -3.65
N ASN A 21 10.56 -0.14 -2.77
CA ASN A 21 10.59 0.64 -1.53
C ASN A 21 12.04 0.81 -1.05
N ARG A 22 12.24 1.53 0.06
CA ARG A 22 13.55 1.86 0.61
C ARG A 22 13.64 1.59 2.11
N GLY A 23 14.87 1.73 2.65
CA GLY A 23 15.13 1.68 4.09
C GLY A 23 14.70 0.37 4.73
N GLU A 24 14.06 0.45 5.89
CA GLU A 24 13.67 -0.71 6.69
C GLU A 24 12.62 -1.60 5.99
N VAL A 25 11.73 -0.99 5.20
CA VAL A 25 10.71 -1.72 4.42
C VAL A 25 11.39 -2.62 3.39
N ALA A 26 12.37 -2.08 2.66
CA ALA A 26 13.14 -2.85 1.68
C ALA A 26 13.90 -4.01 2.34
N VAL A 27 14.52 -3.76 3.50
CA VAL A 27 15.20 -4.81 4.29
C VAL A 27 14.23 -5.90 4.71
N ARG A 28 13.03 -5.53 5.17
CA ARG A 28 12.02 -6.49 5.64
C ARG A 28 11.55 -7.41 4.50
N ILE A 29 11.32 -6.82 3.32
CA ILE A 29 10.92 -7.59 2.12
C ILE A 29 12.06 -8.52 1.69
N ALA A 30 13.30 -8.01 1.63
CA ALA A 30 14.45 -8.80 1.24
C ALA A 30 14.68 -10.02 2.14
N ARG A 31 14.53 -9.86 3.46
CA ARG A 31 14.61 -10.98 4.41
C ARG A 31 13.55 -12.06 4.13
N ALA A 32 12.34 -11.66 3.76
CA ALA A 32 11.31 -12.62 3.38
C ALA A 32 11.67 -13.35 2.07
N CYS A 33 12.23 -12.62 1.11
CA CYS A 33 12.73 -13.22 -0.14
C CYS A 33 13.83 -14.24 0.13
N ASP A 34 14.82 -13.92 0.98
CA ASP A 34 15.89 -14.82 1.37
C ASP A 34 15.36 -16.14 1.97
N LEU A 35 14.36 -16.06 2.87
CA LEU A 35 13.72 -17.22 3.48
C LEU A 35 12.94 -18.09 2.48
N LEU A 36 12.44 -17.49 1.42
CA LEU A 36 11.64 -18.15 0.38
C LEU A 36 12.46 -18.58 -0.84
N GLY A 37 13.76 -18.32 -0.87
CA GLY A 37 14.63 -18.62 -2.03
C GLY A 37 14.34 -17.73 -3.24
N ILE A 38 13.84 -16.51 -3.02
CA ILE A 38 13.54 -15.51 -4.05
C ILE A 38 14.69 -14.50 -4.11
N THR A 39 15.13 -14.14 -5.30
CA THR A 39 16.15 -13.08 -5.47
C THR A 39 15.51 -11.70 -5.42
N PRO A 40 15.75 -10.87 -4.36
CA PRO A 40 15.27 -9.49 -4.32
C PRO A 40 16.16 -8.61 -5.20
N VAL A 41 15.54 -7.72 -5.98
CA VAL A 41 16.19 -6.67 -6.75
C VAL A 41 15.69 -5.33 -6.23
N PHE A 42 16.59 -4.46 -5.76
CA PHE A 42 16.18 -3.20 -5.14
C PHE A 42 16.03 -2.09 -6.20
N ALA A 43 14.85 -1.47 -6.25
CA ALA A 43 14.67 -0.19 -6.91
C ALA A 43 15.21 0.91 -5.99
N VAL A 44 16.21 1.67 -6.45
CA VAL A 44 16.85 2.72 -5.64
C VAL A 44 16.85 4.06 -6.34
N SER A 45 16.67 5.15 -5.58
CA SER A 45 16.97 6.50 -6.07
C SER A 45 18.49 6.71 -6.14
N ALA A 46 18.93 7.76 -6.83
CA ALA A 46 20.34 8.15 -6.86
C ALA A 46 20.93 8.35 -5.45
N ALA A 47 20.14 8.84 -4.50
CA ALA A 47 20.57 9.06 -3.12
C ALA A 47 20.72 7.75 -2.30
N ASP A 48 19.98 6.70 -2.67
CA ASP A 48 20.00 5.43 -1.95
C ASP A 48 20.89 4.36 -2.60
N ARG A 49 21.64 4.72 -3.67
CA ARG A 49 22.46 3.77 -4.44
C ARG A 49 23.46 3.00 -3.57
N ASP A 50 24.09 3.70 -2.64
CA ASP A 50 25.11 3.16 -1.76
C ASP A 50 24.61 2.91 -0.33
N ALA A 51 23.29 2.86 -0.15
CA ALA A 51 22.66 2.61 1.13
C ALA A 51 23.11 1.24 1.72
N PRO A 52 23.27 1.12 3.04
CA PRO A 52 23.78 -0.13 3.64
C PRO A 52 23.00 -1.38 3.25
N TYR A 53 21.68 -1.27 3.02
CA TYR A 53 20.82 -2.40 2.68
C TYR A 53 20.98 -2.89 1.23
N THR A 54 21.63 -2.11 0.35
CA THR A 54 21.88 -2.52 -1.05
C THR A 54 23.21 -3.26 -1.22
N ARG A 55 24.10 -3.19 -0.22
CA ARG A 55 25.45 -3.80 -0.31
C ARG A 55 25.38 -5.31 -0.51
N GLY A 56 26.12 -5.80 -1.52
CA GLY A 56 26.12 -7.22 -1.87
C GLY A 56 24.84 -7.76 -2.46
N ARG A 57 23.91 -6.87 -2.85
CA ARG A 57 22.63 -7.23 -3.45
C ARG A 57 22.43 -6.51 -4.78
N GLU A 58 21.62 -7.11 -5.64
CA GLU A 58 21.28 -6.50 -6.92
C GLU A 58 20.37 -5.27 -6.72
N SER A 59 20.72 -4.17 -7.36
CA SER A 59 19.94 -2.93 -7.35
C SER A 59 19.93 -2.27 -8.72
N VAL A 60 18.92 -1.45 -8.95
CA VAL A 60 18.78 -0.65 -10.17
C VAL A 60 18.33 0.77 -9.80
N CYS A 61 19.02 1.76 -10.34
CA CYS A 61 18.66 3.15 -10.13
C CYS A 61 17.43 3.50 -10.98
N ILE A 62 16.36 3.95 -10.32
CA ILE A 62 15.08 4.31 -10.93
C ILE A 62 14.88 5.81 -11.10
N GLY A 63 15.88 6.63 -10.78
CA GLY A 63 15.83 8.08 -10.97
C GLY A 63 16.55 8.89 -9.89
N ALA A 64 16.31 10.19 -9.91
CA ALA A 64 16.94 11.15 -9.01
C ALA A 64 16.52 10.98 -7.54
N ALA A 65 17.16 11.72 -6.62
CA ALA A 65 16.95 11.62 -5.18
C ALA A 65 15.51 11.88 -4.72
N ARG A 66 14.80 12.81 -5.39
CA ARG A 66 13.42 13.19 -5.02
C ARG A 66 12.43 12.08 -5.39
N SER A 67 11.52 11.73 -4.46
CA SER A 67 10.54 10.66 -4.66
C SER A 67 9.68 10.77 -5.92
N PRO A 68 9.20 11.95 -6.35
CA PRO A 68 8.46 12.07 -7.62
C PRO A 68 9.27 11.65 -8.86
N GLN A 69 10.59 11.72 -8.78
CA GLN A 69 11.50 11.38 -9.86
C GLN A 69 12.08 9.95 -9.75
N SER A 70 11.68 9.20 -8.73
CA SER A 70 12.16 7.84 -8.44
C SER A 70 11.04 6.94 -7.90
N TYR A 71 10.85 6.89 -6.57
CA TYR A 71 9.92 5.96 -5.90
C TYR A 71 8.43 6.18 -6.23
N LEU A 72 8.04 7.33 -6.79
CA LEU A 72 6.71 7.63 -7.30
C LEU A 72 6.63 7.60 -8.84
N ASN A 73 7.73 7.28 -9.53
CA ASN A 73 7.76 7.13 -10.98
C ASN A 73 7.38 5.69 -11.36
N MET A 74 6.09 5.47 -11.58
CA MET A 74 5.52 4.15 -11.89
C MET A 74 6.18 3.50 -13.10
N GLN A 75 6.38 4.26 -14.18
CA GLN A 75 6.96 3.76 -15.44
C GLN A 75 8.41 3.31 -15.23
N ALA A 76 9.22 4.12 -14.55
CA ALA A 76 10.62 3.78 -14.29
C ALA A 76 10.74 2.49 -13.46
N ILE A 77 9.86 2.31 -12.46
CA ILE A 77 9.87 1.12 -11.60
C ILE A 77 9.47 -0.13 -12.40
N VAL A 78 8.39 -0.08 -13.19
CA VAL A 78 7.94 -1.22 -14.00
C VAL A 78 8.96 -1.55 -15.09
N GLN A 79 9.53 -0.53 -15.74
CA GLN A 79 10.60 -0.74 -16.73
C GLN A 79 11.82 -1.41 -16.10
N ALA A 80 12.25 -0.96 -14.92
CA ALA A 80 13.36 -1.56 -14.18
C ALA A 80 13.06 -3.01 -13.80
N ALA A 81 11.83 -3.32 -13.35
CA ALA A 81 11.42 -4.68 -13.04
C ALA A 81 11.56 -5.60 -14.25
N ARG A 82 11.08 -5.17 -15.40
CA ARG A 82 11.20 -5.94 -16.66
C ARG A 82 12.65 -6.13 -17.11
N GLN A 83 13.47 -5.07 -17.08
CA GLN A 83 14.88 -5.13 -17.46
C GLN A 83 15.69 -6.06 -16.56
N ARG A 84 15.26 -6.25 -15.30
CA ARG A 84 15.89 -7.15 -14.33
C ARG A 84 15.19 -8.51 -14.23
N GLU A 85 14.33 -8.83 -15.20
CA GLU A 85 13.61 -10.12 -15.26
C GLU A 85 12.79 -10.43 -14.00
N CYS A 86 12.33 -9.37 -13.29
CA CYS A 86 11.45 -9.54 -12.14
C CYS A 86 10.03 -9.78 -12.62
N THR A 87 9.47 -10.95 -12.32
CA THR A 87 8.08 -11.31 -12.62
C THR A 87 7.11 -10.93 -11.52
N ALA A 88 7.63 -10.42 -10.40
CA ALA A 88 6.85 -9.90 -9.28
C ALA A 88 7.45 -8.59 -8.74
N LEU A 89 6.61 -7.80 -8.08
CA LEU A 89 6.96 -6.52 -7.47
C LEU A 89 6.26 -6.37 -6.13
N HIS A 90 7.03 -6.02 -5.09
CA HIS A 90 6.49 -5.71 -3.77
C HIS A 90 6.66 -4.22 -3.45
N PRO A 91 5.56 -3.46 -3.30
CA PRO A 91 5.62 -2.02 -3.04
C PRO A 91 5.94 -1.69 -1.57
N GLY A 92 5.84 -2.65 -0.66
CA GLY A 92 5.90 -2.40 0.79
C GLY A 92 4.68 -1.62 1.28
N TRP A 93 4.92 -0.57 2.05
CA TRP A 93 3.92 0.40 2.48
C TRP A 93 4.37 1.83 2.12
N GLY A 94 3.42 2.77 2.01
CA GLY A 94 3.71 4.12 1.51
C GLY A 94 3.99 4.15 0.01
N PHE A 95 4.52 5.25 -0.50
CA PHE A 95 4.78 5.47 -1.93
C PHE A 95 3.61 5.03 -2.83
N LEU A 96 3.79 3.96 -3.59
CA LEU A 96 2.80 3.45 -4.56
C LEU A 96 2.01 2.23 -4.06
N SER A 97 2.17 1.84 -2.79
CA SER A 97 1.54 0.62 -2.25
C SER A 97 0.00 0.62 -2.30
N GLU A 98 -0.62 1.80 -2.25
CA GLU A 98 -2.08 1.97 -2.31
C GLU A 98 -2.54 2.58 -3.64
N ASN A 99 -1.69 2.57 -4.67
CA ASN A 99 -2.01 3.16 -5.96
C ASN A 99 -2.58 2.12 -6.94
N PRO A 100 -3.89 2.16 -7.25
CA PRO A 100 -4.52 1.17 -8.12
C PRO A 100 -4.02 1.25 -9.57
N VAL A 101 -3.60 2.44 -10.03
CA VAL A 101 -3.04 2.63 -11.39
C VAL A 101 -1.69 1.94 -11.50
N PHE A 102 -0.87 2.01 -10.44
CA PHE A 102 0.42 1.32 -10.42
C PHE A 102 0.26 -0.21 -10.41
N ALA A 103 -0.68 -0.73 -9.61
CA ALA A 103 -0.96 -2.16 -9.61
C ALA A 103 -1.44 -2.64 -10.98
N ALA A 104 -2.36 -1.91 -11.63
CA ALA A 104 -2.82 -2.21 -12.99
C ALA A 104 -1.69 -2.11 -14.02
N LEU A 105 -0.79 -1.14 -13.89
CA LEU A 105 0.38 -1.00 -14.75
C LEU A 105 1.32 -2.22 -14.63
N CYS A 106 1.57 -2.71 -13.42
CA CYS A 106 2.35 -3.93 -13.20
C CYS A 106 1.71 -5.12 -13.92
N GLU A 107 0.40 -5.35 -13.70
CA GLU A 107 -0.34 -6.46 -14.33
C GLU A 107 -0.30 -6.39 -15.86
N ALA A 108 -0.52 -5.20 -16.44
CA ALA A 108 -0.47 -4.96 -17.88
C ALA A 108 0.91 -5.28 -18.50
N HIS A 109 1.96 -5.24 -17.71
CA HIS A 109 3.33 -5.55 -18.13
C HIS A 109 3.83 -6.94 -17.69
N GLY A 110 2.94 -7.81 -17.22
CA GLY A 110 3.27 -9.18 -16.80
C GLY A 110 4.07 -9.25 -15.50
N VAL A 111 4.01 -8.21 -14.67
CA VAL A 111 4.64 -8.16 -13.34
C VAL A 111 3.58 -8.34 -12.27
N THR A 112 3.64 -9.43 -11.52
CA THR A 112 2.70 -9.69 -10.42
C THR A 112 2.88 -8.66 -9.30
N PHE A 113 1.87 -7.84 -9.07
CA PHE A 113 1.88 -6.91 -7.93
C PHE A 113 1.58 -7.66 -6.64
N ILE A 114 2.48 -7.58 -5.65
CA ILE A 114 2.28 -8.21 -4.34
C ILE A 114 1.44 -7.28 -3.48
N GLY A 115 0.15 -7.50 -3.51
CA GLY A 115 -0.85 -6.67 -2.82
C GLY A 115 -2.26 -6.93 -3.30
N PRO A 116 -3.23 -6.09 -2.91
CA PRO A 116 -4.61 -6.18 -3.38
C PRO A 116 -4.71 -5.92 -4.90
N SER A 117 -5.76 -6.42 -5.54
CA SER A 117 -6.03 -6.09 -6.94
C SER A 117 -6.33 -4.59 -7.12
N PRO A 118 -6.12 -4.02 -8.33
CA PRO A 118 -6.47 -2.64 -8.63
C PRO A 118 -7.92 -2.30 -8.29
N ARG A 119 -8.84 -3.23 -8.55
CA ARG A 119 -10.27 -3.11 -8.21
C ARG A 119 -10.49 -3.00 -6.70
N ALA A 120 -9.84 -3.87 -5.92
CA ALA A 120 -9.95 -3.84 -4.46
C ALA A 120 -9.38 -2.54 -3.88
N MET A 121 -8.22 -2.08 -4.39
CA MET A 121 -7.64 -0.80 -3.98
C MET A 121 -8.55 0.38 -4.30
N HIS A 122 -9.12 0.41 -5.50
CA HIS A 122 -10.04 1.49 -5.90
C HIS A 122 -11.29 1.53 -5.01
N LEU A 123 -11.86 0.34 -4.71
CA LEU A 123 -13.04 0.22 -3.86
C LEU A 123 -12.76 0.65 -2.42
N MET A 124 -11.63 0.21 -1.87
CA MET A 124 -11.29 0.42 -0.45
C MET A 124 -10.53 1.72 -0.19
N GLY A 125 -10.01 2.36 -1.24
CA GLY A 125 -9.22 3.60 -1.13
C GLY A 125 -10.03 4.85 -0.75
N LYS A 126 -11.36 4.82 -0.93
CA LYS A 126 -12.26 5.90 -0.54
C LYS A 126 -13.19 5.44 0.59
N LYS A 127 -13.37 6.29 1.60
CA LYS A 127 -14.11 5.93 2.82
C LYS A 127 -15.57 5.57 2.55
N THR A 128 -16.28 6.37 1.76
CA THR A 128 -17.72 6.18 1.49
C THR A 128 -17.99 4.92 0.67
N PRO A 129 -17.37 4.67 -0.49
CA PRO A 129 -17.53 3.42 -1.23
C PRO A 129 -17.12 2.19 -0.42
N ALA A 130 -16.05 2.27 0.37
CA ALA A 130 -15.60 1.18 1.22
C ALA A 130 -16.67 0.82 2.28
N LYS A 131 -17.24 1.81 2.97
CA LYS A 131 -18.34 1.59 3.93
C LYS A 131 -19.55 0.94 3.27
N GLN A 132 -19.96 1.42 2.10
CA GLN A 132 -21.09 0.86 1.36
C GLN A 132 -20.85 -0.61 0.96
N ALA A 133 -19.65 -0.91 0.43
CA ALA A 133 -19.28 -2.28 0.06
C ALA A 133 -19.23 -3.21 1.27
N MET A 134 -18.69 -2.78 2.39
CA MET A 134 -18.62 -3.59 3.61
C MET A 134 -20.02 -3.82 4.22
N ARG A 135 -20.90 -2.80 4.17
CA ARG A 135 -22.31 -2.96 4.59
C ARG A 135 -23.04 -3.99 3.71
N ALA A 136 -22.87 -3.89 2.40
CA ALA A 136 -23.46 -4.85 1.46
C ALA A 136 -22.93 -6.28 1.66
N ALA A 137 -21.70 -6.43 2.16
CA ALA A 137 -21.12 -7.71 2.55
C ALA A 137 -21.56 -8.21 3.94
N GLY A 138 -22.49 -7.51 4.62
CA GLY A 138 -23.00 -7.90 5.93
C GLY A 138 -22.11 -7.58 7.12
N LEU A 139 -21.06 -6.78 6.93
CA LEU A 139 -20.18 -6.38 8.03
C LEU A 139 -20.83 -5.29 8.89
N GLN A 140 -20.69 -5.42 10.20
CA GLN A 140 -21.07 -4.39 11.13
C GLN A 140 -20.14 -3.18 11.01
N LEU A 141 -20.70 -2.02 10.79
CA LEU A 141 -19.95 -0.78 10.66
C LEU A 141 -20.03 0.07 11.92
N ILE A 142 -19.00 0.85 12.18
CA ILE A 142 -19.04 1.90 13.20
C ILE A 142 -20.12 2.91 12.79
N PRO A 143 -21.04 3.32 13.71
CA PRO A 143 -22.04 4.34 13.44
C PRO A 143 -21.42 5.64 12.90
N GLY A 144 -22.14 6.35 12.04
CA GLY A 144 -21.68 7.61 11.43
C GLY A 144 -22.48 7.94 10.17
N SER A 145 -22.00 8.90 9.38
CA SER A 145 -22.64 9.29 8.12
C SER A 145 -22.62 8.15 7.09
N ASP A 146 -23.65 8.10 6.26
CA ASP A 146 -23.72 7.13 5.15
C ASP A 146 -22.96 7.60 3.89
N GLY A 147 -22.62 8.86 3.85
CA GLY A 147 -21.93 9.52 2.76
C GLY A 147 -21.12 10.73 3.19
N ILE A 148 -20.71 11.52 2.21
CA ILE A 148 -20.10 12.83 2.42
C ILE A 148 -21.20 13.75 2.94
N LEU A 149 -20.92 14.48 4.01
CA LEU A 149 -21.83 15.46 4.58
C LEU A 149 -21.78 16.74 3.75
N ALA A 150 -22.95 17.32 3.48
CA ALA A 150 -23.07 18.51 2.65
C ALA A 150 -22.63 19.77 3.40
N ASP A 151 -22.95 19.85 4.71
CA ASP A 151 -22.70 21.01 5.53
C ASP A 151 -22.54 20.68 7.02
N VAL A 152 -22.35 21.72 7.83
CA VAL A 152 -22.18 21.64 9.29
C VAL A 152 -23.45 21.16 9.98
N ASP A 153 -24.62 21.54 9.48
CA ASP A 153 -25.92 21.22 10.12
C ASP A 153 -26.20 19.71 9.94
N GLU A 154 -25.91 19.14 8.77
CA GLU A 154 -25.97 17.71 8.57
C GLU A 154 -24.97 16.97 9.49
N ALA A 155 -23.75 17.50 9.65
CA ALA A 155 -22.75 16.94 10.55
C ALA A 155 -23.22 16.94 12.02
N ARG A 156 -23.84 18.01 12.48
CA ARG A 156 -24.46 18.12 13.80
C ARG A 156 -25.60 17.12 13.97
N ALA A 157 -26.47 16.98 12.96
CA ALA A 157 -27.58 16.02 12.99
C ALA A 157 -27.07 14.58 13.08
N VAL A 158 -26.01 14.22 12.35
CA VAL A 158 -25.37 12.90 12.46
C VAL A 158 -24.75 12.71 13.83
N GLY A 159 -24.02 13.71 14.35
CA GLY A 159 -23.43 13.68 15.69
C GLY A 159 -24.46 13.45 16.79
N GLY A 160 -25.62 14.14 16.69
CA GLY A 160 -26.74 13.97 17.63
C GLY A 160 -27.34 12.56 17.62
N ARG A 161 -27.42 11.92 16.44
CA ARG A 161 -27.92 10.53 16.33
C ARG A 161 -26.91 9.48 16.77
N THR A 162 -25.61 9.71 16.52
CA THR A 162 -24.56 8.73 16.83
C THR A 162 -24.00 8.86 18.25
N GLY A 163 -24.21 10.00 18.88
CA GLY A 163 -23.63 10.38 20.18
C GLY A 163 -22.24 11.02 20.03
N TYR A 164 -21.98 12.01 20.89
CA TYR A 164 -20.65 12.64 20.99
C TYR A 164 -19.77 11.88 22.00
N PRO A 165 -18.43 11.89 21.82
CA PRO A 165 -17.67 12.61 20.80
C PRO A 165 -17.73 11.93 19.42
N VAL A 166 -17.71 12.73 18.35
CA VAL A 166 -17.61 12.23 16.97
C VAL A 166 -16.27 12.61 16.34
N LEU A 167 -15.80 11.78 15.39
CA LEU A 167 -14.61 12.03 14.63
C LEU A 167 -14.98 12.48 13.20
N LEU A 168 -14.76 13.74 12.89
CA LEU A 168 -14.89 14.29 11.55
C LEU A 168 -13.66 13.90 10.74
N LYS A 169 -13.84 13.41 9.49
CA LYS A 169 -12.76 12.99 8.61
C LYS A 169 -12.94 13.60 7.23
N ALA A 170 -11.87 14.15 6.66
CA ALA A 170 -11.87 14.52 5.25
C ALA A 170 -12.03 13.27 4.37
N GLU A 171 -12.84 13.35 3.31
CA GLU A 171 -13.08 12.23 2.37
C GLU A 171 -11.78 11.74 1.73
N SER A 172 -10.93 12.66 1.30
CA SER A 172 -9.65 12.37 0.64
C SER A 172 -8.45 12.38 1.60
N GLY A 173 -8.66 12.38 2.91
CA GLY A 173 -7.61 12.36 3.93
C GLY A 173 -7.13 10.94 4.25
N GLY A 174 -5.81 10.78 4.43
CA GLY A 174 -5.18 9.52 4.86
C GLY A 174 -4.09 9.78 5.91
N GLY A 175 -3.67 8.71 6.62
CA GLY A 175 -2.58 8.80 7.61
C GLY A 175 -2.84 9.77 8.77
N GLY A 176 -4.10 9.94 9.19
CA GLY A 176 -4.48 10.85 10.27
C GLY A 176 -4.63 12.34 9.88
N ARG A 177 -4.40 12.68 8.62
CA ARG A 177 -4.55 14.04 8.12
C ARG A 177 -6.02 14.36 7.85
N GLY A 178 -6.46 15.61 8.16
CA GLY A 178 -7.84 16.04 7.97
C GLY A 178 -8.83 15.35 8.91
N MET A 179 -8.42 15.02 10.13
CA MET A 179 -9.27 14.52 11.19
C MET A 179 -9.42 15.56 12.31
N ARG A 180 -10.65 15.70 12.84
CA ARG A 180 -10.98 16.55 13.97
C ARG A 180 -11.99 15.85 14.88
N ILE A 181 -11.77 15.87 16.18
CA ILE A 181 -12.72 15.39 17.18
C ILE A 181 -13.64 16.56 17.54
N ALA A 182 -14.95 16.33 17.50
CA ALA A 182 -15.95 17.22 18.06
C ALA A 182 -16.59 16.52 19.28
N ARG A 183 -16.51 17.17 20.46
CA ARG A 183 -17.04 16.67 21.72
C ARG A 183 -18.47 17.08 21.98
N GLY A 184 -18.96 18.04 21.18
CA GLY A 184 -20.32 18.55 21.20
C GLY A 184 -20.69 19.22 19.89
N PRO A 185 -21.96 19.61 19.70
CA PRO A 185 -22.43 20.22 18.46
C PRO A 185 -21.76 21.56 18.12
N ASP A 186 -21.25 22.28 19.12
CA ASP A 186 -20.57 23.56 18.91
C ASP A 186 -19.13 23.41 18.40
N GLU A 187 -18.58 22.19 18.45
CA GLU A 187 -17.22 21.89 17.98
C GLU A 187 -17.19 21.29 16.54
N VAL A 188 -18.37 21.13 15.94
CA VAL A 188 -18.53 20.58 14.58
C VAL A 188 -18.19 21.60 13.50
#